data_573da1a8bb601c229f40b69f40f74641
#
_entry.id   573da1a8bb601c229f40b69f40f74641
#
_cell.length_a   1.000
_cell.length_b   1.000
_cell.length_c   1.000
_cell.angle_alpha   90.00
_cell.angle_beta   90.00
_cell.angle_gamma   90.00
#
_symmetry.space_group_name_H-M   'P 1'
#
loop_
_entity.id
_entity.type
_entity.pdbx_description
1 polymer ?
#
loop_
_entity_poly.entity_id
_entity_poly.type
_entity_poly.pdbx_seq_one_letter_code
_entity_poly.pdbx_strand_id
1 'polypeptide(L)'
;NAIPEDFVPANIAASYAGNGAACLSVLTDEQFFMGSADFLRQARAACNLPVLRKDFMLDEYQVYEARAMGADCILLIVAAFFSPVFQHDPTISQGDSALERMHKLEIVAQELGMAVLVEVHNADELELALQLSTPLIGINNRNLKTFETTLDTTIQLVKRIPSGWIIVTESGIRTPADVVLMLSHHIYTFLIGETFMCAPDPGVALADLFTTHLAQTAISADQIEIS
;
A
#
# COMPACT_ATOMS: atom_id res chain seq x y z
N ASN A 1 -2.72 3.34 -17.72
CA ASN A 1 -3.97 4.11 -17.69
C ASN A 1 -3.59 5.57 -17.54
N ALA A 2 -4.10 6.43 -18.44
CA ALA A 2 -3.88 7.88 -18.33
C ALA A 2 -4.61 8.41 -17.09
N ILE A 3 -3.99 9.36 -16.38
CA ILE A 3 -4.67 10.14 -15.33
C ILE A 3 -5.87 10.84 -15.98
N PRO A 4 -7.08 10.79 -15.39
CA PRO A 4 -8.24 11.51 -15.92
C PRO A 4 -7.96 13.01 -16.08
N GLU A 5 -8.55 13.65 -17.09
CA GLU A 5 -8.38 15.12 -17.32
C GLU A 5 -8.84 15.94 -16.10
N ASP A 6 -9.79 15.43 -15.34
CA ASP A 6 -10.34 16.07 -14.12
C ASP A 6 -9.65 15.60 -12.83
N PHE A 7 -8.42 15.08 -12.92
CA PHE A 7 -7.69 14.59 -11.75
C PHE A 7 -7.27 15.73 -10.82
N VAL A 8 -7.98 15.86 -9.70
CA VAL A 8 -7.69 16.83 -8.64
C VAL A 8 -7.40 16.07 -7.33
N PRO A 9 -6.14 15.92 -6.91
CA PRO A 9 -5.77 15.13 -5.74
C PRO A 9 -6.51 15.51 -4.46
N ALA A 10 -6.74 16.80 -4.24
CA ALA A 10 -7.48 17.30 -3.08
C ALA A 10 -8.93 16.78 -3.04
N ASN A 11 -9.63 16.80 -4.17
CA ASN A 11 -11.02 16.34 -4.26
C ASN A 11 -11.12 14.83 -4.03
N ILE A 12 -10.20 14.08 -4.61
CA ILE A 12 -10.12 12.63 -4.46
C ILE A 12 -9.83 12.27 -3.00
N ALA A 13 -8.87 12.94 -2.36
CA ALA A 13 -8.54 12.74 -0.96
C ALA A 13 -9.73 13.04 -0.03
N ALA A 14 -10.46 14.13 -0.28
CA ALA A 14 -11.66 14.48 0.47
C ALA A 14 -12.79 13.45 0.25
N SER A 15 -12.96 12.96 -0.98
CA SER A 15 -13.95 11.91 -1.29
C SER A 15 -13.62 10.62 -0.55
N TYR A 16 -12.38 10.14 -0.57
CA TYR A 16 -11.95 8.97 0.19
C TYR A 16 -12.16 9.14 1.70
N ALA A 17 -11.76 10.29 2.25
CA ALA A 17 -11.93 10.59 3.67
C ALA A 17 -13.41 10.58 4.11
N GLY A 18 -14.29 11.14 3.27
CA GLY A 18 -15.74 11.16 3.52
C GLY A 18 -16.43 9.80 3.40
N ASN A 19 -15.79 8.84 2.75
CA ASN A 19 -16.35 7.51 2.45
C ASN A 19 -15.64 6.36 3.18
N GLY A 20 -14.90 6.64 4.24
CA GLY A 20 -14.40 5.63 5.17
C GLY A 20 -13.02 5.07 4.88
N ALA A 21 -12.21 5.72 4.05
CA ALA A 21 -10.79 5.38 3.94
C ALA A 21 -10.08 5.56 5.28
N ALA A 22 -9.19 4.64 5.64
CA ALA A 22 -8.37 4.71 6.84
C ALA A 22 -7.08 5.51 6.62
N CYS A 23 -6.55 5.48 5.39
CA CYS A 23 -5.34 6.20 4.97
C CYS A 23 -5.37 6.42 3.46
N LEU A 24 -4.48 7.26 2.98
CA LEU A 24 -4.28 7.53 1.55
C LEU A 24 -2.95 6.97 1.09
N SER A 25 -2.91 6.46 -0.14
CA SER A 25 -1.68 6.09 -0.84
C SER A 25 -1.53 7.01 -2.05
N VAL A 26 -0.46 7.81 -2.08
CA VAL A 26 -0.24 8.81 -3.12
C VAL A 26 1.03 8.51 -3.89
N LEU A 27 0.90 8.35 -5.22
CA LEU A 27 2.01 8.17 -6.13
C LEU A 27 2.80 9.49 -6.26
N THR A 28 4.11 9.42 -6.03
CA THR A 28 5.02 10.59 -6.18
C THR A 28 6.07 10.39 -7.26
N ASP A 29 6.27 9.18 -7.74
CA ASP A 29 7.17 8.90 -8.86
C ASP A 29 6.59 9.46 -10.17
N GLU A 30 7.34 10.36 -10.81
CA GLU A 30 6.92 11.03 -12.06
C GLU A 30 7.18 10.16 -13.29
N GLN A 31 8.24 9.37 -13.26
CA GLN A 31 8.74 8.68 -14.44
C GLN A 31 7.93 7.43 -14.79
N PHE A 32 7.57 6.62 -13.78
CA PHE A 32 6.91 5.32 -13.99
C PHE A 32 5.41 5.37 -13.73
N PHE A 33 4.96 6.24 -12.82
CA PHE A 33 3.57 6.28 -12.38
C PHE A 33 2.85 7.61 -12.62
N MET A 34 3.50 8.58 -13.25
CA MET A 34 2.95 9.92 -13.51
C MET A 34 2.49 10.62 -12.23
N GLY A 35 3.11 10.30 -11.08
CA GLY A 35 2.84 10.90 -9.80
C GLY A 35 3.49 12.27 -9.66
N SER A 36 3.33 12.89 -8.48
CA SER A 36 4.00 14.16 -8.18
C SER A 36 4.06 14.37 -6.66
N ALA A 37 5.15 14.98 -6.19
CA ALA A 37 5.26 15.47 -4.81
C ALA A 37 4.12 16.43 -4.44
N ASP A 38 3.66 17.21 -5.42
CA ASP A 38 2.56 18.15 -5.22
C ASP A 38 1.21 17.45 -5.00
N PHE A 39 0.99 16.29 -5.60
CA PHE A 39 -0.21 15.47 -5.36
C PHE A 39 -0.30 15.04 -3.89
N LEU A 40 0.83 14.65 -3.29
CA LEU A 40 0.87 14.27 -1.88
C LEU A 40 0.55 15.47 -0.98
N ARG A 41 1.13 16.64 -1.27
CA ARG A 41 0.85 17.88 -0.50
C ARG A 41 -0.62 18.29 -0.61
N GLN A 42 -1.21 18.23 -1.81
CA GLN A 42 -2.63 18.54 -2.02
C GLN A 42 -3.54 17.55 -1.27
N ALA A 43 -3.27 16.25 -1.35
CA ALA A 43 -4.03 15.23 -0.65
C ALA A 43 -3.95 15.42 0.88
N ARG A 44 -2.74 15.68 1.40
CA ARG A 44 -2.50 15.97 2.83
C ARG A 44 -3.23 17.21 3.32
N ALA A 45 -3.30 18.26 2.51
CA ALA A 45 -4.00 19.50 2.84
C ALA A 45 -5.52 19.36 2.85
N ALA A 46 -6.06 18.40 2.10
CA ALA A 46 -7.51 18.21 1.93
C ALA A 46 -8.19 17.40 3.03
N CYS A 47 -7.43 16.59 3.80
CA CYS A 47 -7.99 15.76 4.86
C CYS A 47 -6.95 15.42 5.93
N ASN A 48 -7.42 14.84 7.05
CA ASN A 48 -6.57 14.45 8.18
C ASN A 48 -6.14 12.98 8.16
N LEU A 49 -6.39 12.25 7.08
CA LEU A 49 -5.98 10.85 6.97
C LEU A 49 -4.45 10.74 6.88
N PRO A 50 -3.85 9.69 7.47
CA PRO A 50 -2.44 9.37 7.24
C PRO A 50 -2.16 9.15 5.75
N VAL A 51 -0.98 9.55 5.29
CA VAL A 51 -0.58 9.45 3.88
C VAL A 51 0.66 8.58 3.73
N LEU A 52 0.54 7.54 2.90
CA LEU A 52 1.65 6.74 2.40
C LEU A 52 2.21 7.40 1.14
N ARG A 53 3.52 7.70 1.12
CA ARG A 53 4.24 8.00 -0.11
C ARG A 53 4.49 6.70 -0.88
N LYS A 54 3.81 6.52 -2.01
CA LYS A 54 4.00 5.38 -2.89
C LYS A 54 5.00 5.73 -3.99
N ASP A 55 6.23 5.26 -3.78
CA ASP A 55 7.39 5.56 -4.62
C ASP A 55 8.44 4.45 -4.49
N PHE A 56 9.42 4.41 -5.38
CA PHE A 56 10.61 3.57 -5.24
C PHE A 56 11.61 4.23 -4.28
N MET A 57 11.57 3.81 -3.01
CA MET A 57 12.45 4.35 -1.96
C MET A 57 13.74 3.54 -1.89
N LEU A 58 14.85 4.14 -2.30
CA LEU A 58 16.14 3.45 -2.44
C LEU A 58 17.30 4.18 -1.74
N ASP A 59 17.10 5.45 -1.39
CA ASP A 59 18.07 6.34 -0.77
C ASP A 59 17.48 7.07 0.44
N GLU A 60 18.29 7.32 1.46
CA GLU A 60 17.88 7.99 2.69
C GLU A 60 17.33 9.41 2.42
N TYR A 61 17.87 10.12 1.41
CA TYR A 61 17.36 11.43 1.02
C TYR A 61 15.87 11.41 0.70
N GLN A 62 15.40 10.35 0.01
CA GLN A 62 13.98 10.19 -0.33
C GLN A 62 13.10 10.05 0.93
N VAL A 63 13.64 9.48 2.02
CA VAL A 63 12.92 9.35 3.30
C VAL A 63 12.76 10.73 3.96
N TYR A 64 13.81 11.55 4.00
CA TYR A 64 13.73 12.94 4.48
C TYR A 64 12.77 13.76 3.62
N GLU A 65 12.84 13.59 2.31
CA GLU A 65 11.95 14.23 1.35
C GLU A 65 10.48 13.83 1.59
N ALA A 66 10.20 12.55 1.80
CA ALA A 66 8.85 12.05 2.13
C ALA A 66 8.28 12.76 3.36
N ARG A 67 9.09 12.87 4.42
CA ARG A 67 8.67 13.59 5.63
C ARG A 67 8.42 15.07 5.36
N ALA A 68 9.29 15.72 4.58
CA ALA A 68 9.14 17.14 4.21
C ALA A 68 7.88 17.41 3.35
N MET A 69 7.45 16.43 2.54
CA MET A 69 6.19 16.48 1.80
C MET A 69 4.96 16.31 2.70
N GLY A 70 5.12 15.75 3.91
CA GLY A 70 4.04 15.47 4.84
C GLY A 70 3.56 14.02 4.85
N ALA A 71 4.37 13.07 4.35
CA ALA A 71 4.06 11.64 4.46
C ALA A 71 4.11 11.17 5.92
N ASP A 72 3.25 10.21 6.26
CA ASP A 72 3.20 9.52 7.55
C ASP A 72 3.76 8.09 7.44
N CYS A 73 3.89 7.59 6.21
CA CYS A 73 4.40 6.25 5.91
C CYS A 73 5.19 6.28 4.60
N ILE A 74 6.24 5.47 4.51
CA ILE A 74 6.98 5.18 3.28
C ILE A 74 6.74 3.74 2.83
N LEU A 75 7.05 3.47 1.55
CA LEU A 75 6.97 2.13 0.95
C LEU A 75 8.38 1.61 0.65
N LEU A 76 8.72 0.42 1.15
CA LEU A 76 9.92 -0.30 0.75
C LEU A 76 9.51 -1.51 -0.11
N ILE A 77 9.77 -1.46 -1.41
CA ILE A 77 9.48 -2.54 -2.35
C ILE A 77 10.71 -3.46 -2.41
N VAL A 78 10.64 -4.65 -1.80
CA VAL A 78 11.79 -5.56 -1.73
C VAL A 78 12.37 -5.86 -3.12
N ALA A 79 11.53 -6.11 -4.11
CA ALA A 79 11.95 -6.37 -5.50
C ALA A 79 12.81 -5.24 -6.11
N ALA A 80 12.61 -3.99 -5.69
CA ALA A 80 13.36 -2.85 -6.22
C ALA A 80 14.85 -2.91 -5.85
N PHE A 81 15.19 -3.45 -4.68
CA PHE A 81 16.56 -3.59 -4.23
C PHE A 81 17.38 -4.63 -5.01
N PHE A 82 16.70 -5.48 -5.77
CA PHE A 82 17.31 -6.48 -6.67
C PHE A 82 17.21 -6.09 -8.16
N SER A 83 16.53 -5.00 -8.47
CA SER A 83 16.33 -4.58 -9.86
C SER A 83 17.64 -4.06 -10.47
N PRO A 84 18.04 -4.57 -11.64
CA PRO A 84 19.21 -4.04 -12.36
C PRO A 84 19.09 -2.55 -12.69
N VAL A 85 17.89 -2.03 -12.84
CA VAL A 85 17.63 -0.61 -13.13
C VAL A 85 18.17 0.27 -12.01
N PHE A 86 18.03 -0.16 -10.75
CA PHE A 86 18.45 0.59 -9.58
C PHE A 86 19.83 0.20 -9.05
N GLN A 87 20.35 -1.00 -9.37
CA GLN A 87 21.68 -1.44 -8.93
C GLN A 87 22.83 -0.65 -9.55
N HIS A 88 22.60 -0.01 -10.69
CA HIS A 88 23.61 0.74 -11.43
C HIS A 88 23.49 2.25 -11.19
N ASP A 89 22.60 2.70 -10.33
CA ASP A 89 22.47 4.11 -9.98
C ASP A 89 23.67 4.52 -9.10
N PRO A 90 24.52 5.47 -9.56
CA PRO A 90 25.70 5.90 -8.83
C PRO A 90 25.37 6.67 -7.54
N THR A 91 24.13 7.12 -7.35
CA THR A 91 23.66 7.80 -6.14
C THR A 91 23.34 6.82 -5.02
N ILE A 92 23.14 5.54 -5.35
CA ILE A 92 22.82 4.49 -4.39
C ILE A 92 24.10 3.94 -3.78
N SER A 93 24.13 3.82 -2.46
CA SER A 93 25.27 3.32 -1.67
C SER A 93 25.78 1.97 -2.21
N GLN A 94 27.00 1.95 -2.75
CA GLN A 94 27.64 0.76 -3.27
C GLN A 94 28.25 -0.04 -2.11
N GLY A 95 27.92 -1.33 -2.00
CA GLY A 95 28.54 -2.25 -1.05
C GLY A 95 27.61 -2.81 0.03
N ASP A 96 26.48 -2.19 0.31
CA ASP A 96 25.49 -2.74 1.24
C ASP A 96 24.61 -3.79 0.56
N SER A 97 24.24 -4.84 1.29
CA SER A 97 23.21 -5.80 0.87
C SER A 97 21.82 -5.14 0.80
N ALA A 98 20.90 -5.76 0.08
CA ALA A 98 19.51 -5.29 0.01
C ALA A 98 18.88 -5.12 1.42
N LEU A 99 19.14 -6.06 2.32
CA LEU A 99 18.63 -6.02 3.69
C LEU A 99 19.24 -4.86 4.49
N GLU A 100 20.57 -4.64 4.41
CA GLU A 100 21.22 -3.51 5.10
C GLU A 100 20.70 -2.17 4.62
N ARG A 101 20.45 -2.04 3.33
CA ARG A 101 19.84 -0.83 2.76
C ARG A 101 18.43 -0.60 3.26
N MET A 102 17.58 -1.63 3.24
CA MET A 102 16.22 -1.55 3.79
C MET A 102 16.22 -1.17 5.27
N HIS A 103 17.12 -1.75 6.09
CA HIS A 103 17.26 -1.38 7.50
C HIS A 103 17.65 0.09 7.70
N LYS A 104 18.58 0.62 6.89
CA LYS A 104 18.95 2.04 6.96
C LYS A 104 17.76 2.95 6.70
N LEU A 105 16.98 2.67 5.64
CA LEU A 105 15.78 3.44 5.30
C LEU A 105 14.71 3.33 6.39
N GLU A 106 14.52 2.14 6.96
CA GLU A 106 13.59 1.91 8.07
C GLU A 106 13.97 2.73 9.31
N ILE A 107 15.25 2.73 9.70
CA ILE A 107 15.76 3.49 10.85
C ILE A 107 15.49 4.99 10.64
N VAL A 108 15.84 5.55 9.48
CA VAL A 108 15.61 6.97 9.18
C VAL A 108 14.12 7.30 9.22
N ALA A 109 13.26 6.45 8.67
CA ALA A 109 11.81 6.65 8.72
C ALA A 109 11.29 6.67 10.16
N GLN A 110 11.72 5.74 11.00
CA GLN A 110 11.34 5.67 12.41
C GLN A 110 11.84 6.89 13.21
N GLU A 111 13.07 7.34 12.99
CA GLU A 111 13.61 8.57 13.61
C GLU A 111 12.79 9.82 13.23
N LEU A 112 12.25 9.85 12.03
CA LEU A 112 11.37 10.92 11.53
C LEU A 112 9.89 10.73 11.94
N GLY A 113 9.56 9.68 12.71
CA GLY A 113 8.21 9.38 13.17
C GLY A 113 7.27 8.88 12.07
N MET A 114 7.81 8.24 11.02
CA MET A 114 7.03 7.63 9.95
C MET A 114 6.96 6.11 10.10
N ALA A 115 5.83 5.53 9.70
CA ALA A 115 5.70 4.09 9.52
C ALA A 115 6.40 3.62 8.22
N VAL A 116 6.64 2.32 8.14
CA VAL A 116 7.22 1.68 6.95
C VAL A 116 6.32 0.51 6.54
N LEU A 117 5.81 0.54 5.30
CA LEU A 117 5.14 -0.59 4.66
C LEU A 117 6.16 -1.31 3.77
N VAL A 118 6.36 -2.61 4.00
CA VAL A 118 7.29 -3.41 3.18
C VAL A 118 6.51 -4.26 2.20
N GLU A 119 6.65 -3.99 0.91
CA GLU A 119 5.94 -4.67 -0.16
C GLU A 119 6.73 -5.89 -0.65
N VAL A 120 6.05 -7.04 -0.73
CA VAL A 120 6.58 -8.32 -1.19
C VAL A 120 5.68 -8.96 -2.24
N HIS A 121 6.27 -9.77 -3.15
CA HIS A 121 5.56 -10.47 -4.23
C HIS A 121 5.72 -12.00 -4.16
N ASN A 122 6.64 -12.51 -3.37
CA ASN A 122 6.94 -13.94 -3.27
C ASN A 122 7.56 -14.28 -1.90
N ALA A 123 7.81 -15.58 -1.71
CA ALA A 123 8.32 -16.10 -0.45
C ALA A 123 9.73 -15.64 -0.09
N ASP A 124 10.61 -15.51 -1.08
CA ASP A 124 12.01 -15.10 -0.85
C ASP A 124 12.05 -13.62 -0.41
N GLU A 125 11.24 -12.77 -1.02
CA GLU A 125 11.08 -11.38 -0.62
C GLU A 125 10.47 -11.25 0.78
N LEU A 126 9.49 -12.11 1.12
CA LEU A 126 8.88 -12.16 2.43
C LEU A 126 9.91 -12.52 3.51
N GLU A 127 10.80 -13.49 3.27
CA GLU A 127 11.84 -13.87 4.23
C GLU A 127 12.81 -12.72 4.54
N LEU A 128 13.06 -11.84 3.59
CA LEU A 128 13.84 -10.62 3.83
C LEU A 128 13.02 -9.57 4.60
N ALA A 129 11.77 -9.34 4.20
CA ALA A 129 10.89 -8.38 4.85
C ALA A 129 10.66 -8.69 6.34
N LEU A 130 10.54 -9.97 6.70
CA LEU A 130 10.36 -10.42 8.09
C LEU A 130 11.59 -10.19 9.00
N GLN A 131 12.72 -9.77 8.46
CA GLN A 131 13.91 -9.39 9.23
C GLN A 131 13.92 -7.89 9.60
N LEU A 132 13.00 -7.09 9.06
CA LEU A 132 12.81 -5.69 9.43
C LEU A 132 12.01 -5.56 10.72
N SER A 133 12.04 -4.38 11.34
CA SER A 133 11.38 -4.11 12.63
C SER A 133 9.93 -3.67 12.47
N THR A 134 9.55 -3.18 11.30
CA THR A 134 8.17 -2.74 11.01
C THR A 134 7.19 -3.90 11.08
N PRO A 135 6.00 -3.72 11.68
CA PRO A 135 4.99 -4.76 11.70
C PRO A 135 4.10 -4.78 10.43
N LEU A 136 4.37 -3.92 9.42
CA LEU A 136 3.51 -3.76 8.25
C LEU A 136 4.09 -4.50 7.05
N ILE A 137 3.38 -5.51 6.55
CA ILE A 137 3.72 -6.24 5.32
C ILE A 137 2.64 -5.99 4.27
N GLY A 138 3.06 -5.47 3.11
CA GLY A 138 2.26 -5.38 1.91
C GLY A 138 2.49 -6.62 1.03
N ILE A 139 1.44 -7.33 0.67
CA ILE A 139 1.52 -8.44 -0.28
C ILE A 139 0.90 -7.97 -1.59
N ASN A 140 1.73 -7.76 -2.60
CA ASN A 140 1.26 -7.33 -3.91
C ASN A 140 0.90 -8.56 -4.77
N ASN A 141 -0.37 -8.66 -5.09
CA ASN A 141 -0.94 -9.73 -5.91
C ASN A 141 -0.60 -9.61 -7.41
N ARG A 142 -0.03 -8.48 -7.83
CA ARG A 142 0.39 -8.26 -9.22
C ARG A 142 1.85 -8.66 -9.39
N ASN A 143 2.11 -9.60 -10.27
CA ASN A 143 3.46 -9.94 -10.67
C ASN A 143 4.08 -8.80 -11.50
N LEU A 144 5.21 -8.26 -11.06
CA LEU A 144 5.85 -7.11 -11.72
C LEU A 144 6.45 -7.44 -13.10
N LYS A 145 6.63 -8.74 -13.43
CA LYS A 145 7.19 -9.18 -14.71
C LYS A 145 6.13 -9.54 -15.73
N THR A 146 5.08 -10.28 -15.31
CA THR A 146 4.01 -10.78 -16.20
C THR A 146 2.78 -9.90 -16.18
N PHE A 147 2.64 -9.01 -15.19
CA PHE A 147 1.45 -8.20 -14.88
C PHE A 147 0.20 -9.03 -14.56
N GLU A 148 0.33 -10.34 -14.44
CA GLU A 148 -0.74 -11.18 -13.93
C GLU A 148 -1.05 -10.84 -12.48
N THR A 149 -2.34 -10.85 -12.14
CA THR A 149 -2.81 -10.53 -10.80
C THR A 149 -3.65 -11.67 -10.27
N THR A 150 -3.25 -12.25 -9.13
CA THR A 150 -3.98 -13.32 -8.45
C THR A 150 -3.97 -13.15 -6.95
N LEU A 151 -5.12 -13.25 -6.31
CA LEU A 151 -5.28 -13.18 -4.86
C LEU A 151 -4.65 -14.38 -4.12
N ASP A 152 -4.36 -15.45 -4.84
CA ASP A 152 -3.65 -16.61 -4.31
C ASP A 152 -2.27 -16.23 -3.75
N THR A 153 -1.62 -15.20 -4.30
CA THR A 153 -0.35 -14.68 -3.77
C THR A 153 -0.48 -14.33 -2.30
N THR A 154 -1.46 -13.51 -1.95
CA THR A 154 -1.72 -13.14 -0.54
C THR A 154 -2.09 -14.39 0.28
N ILE A 155 -3.03 -15.24 -0.21
CA ILE A 155 -3.50 -16.42 0.51
C ILE A 155 -2.37 -17.42 0.82
N GLN A 156 -1.38 -17.54 -0.04
CA GLN A 156 -0.24 -18.43 0.20
C GLN A 156 0.79 -17.80 1.14
N LEU A 157 1.13 -16.53 0.96
CA LEU A 157 2.16 -15.86 1.75
C LEU A 157 1.73 -15.61 3.20
N VAL A 158 0.46 -15.30 3.45
CA VAL A 158 -0.05 -15.05 4.81
C VAL A 158 0.20 -16.21 5.76
N LYS A 159 0.21 -17.44 5.26
CA LYS A 159 0.47 -18.67 6.05
C LYS A 159 1.90 -18.74 6.62
N ARG A 160 2.81 -17.94 6.08
CA ARG A 160 4.22 -17.88 6.47
C ARG A 160 4.55 -16.71 7.38
N ILE A 161 3.59 -15.79 7.59
CA ILE A 161 3.78 -14.60 8.41
C ILE A 161 3.43 -14.92 9.86
N PRO A 162 4.32 -14.67 10.82
CA PRO A 162 4.04 -14.87 12.24
C PRO A 162 2.87 -13.99 12.73
N SER A 163 2.27 -14.36 13.86
CA SER A 163 1.27 -13.53 14.52
C SER A 163 1.86 -12.19 14.98
N GLY A 164 1.03 -11.14 14.96
CA GLY A 164 1.43 -9.78 15.37
C GLY A 164 1.80 -8.84 14.22
N TRP A 165 1.88 -9.35 13.01
CA TRP A 165 2.05 -8.53 11.82
C TRP A 165 0.70 -8.04 11.27
N ILE A 166 0.70 -6.84 10.69
CA ILE A 166 -0.44 -6.27 9.96
C ILE A 166 -0.20 -6.51 8.47
N ILE A 167 -1.10 -7.27 7.86
CA ILE A 167 -0.98 -7.68 6.46
C ILE A 167 -1.86 -6.82 5.59
N VAL A 168 -1.27 -6.10 4.67
CA VAL A 168 -1.97 -5.28 3.66
C VAL A 168 -1.97 -6.04 2.34
N THR A 169 -3.15 -6.44 1.84
CA THR A 169 -3.24 -7.01 0.49
C THR A 169 -3.33 -5.89 -0.54
N GLU A 170 -2.48 -5.98 -1.58
CA GLU A 170 -2.37 -4.96 -2.62
C GLU A 170 -2.70 -5.55 -3.98
N SER A 171 -3.36 -4.79 -4.83
CA SER A 171 -3.80 -5.18 -6.18
C SER A 171 -4.81 -6.33 -6.21
N GLY A 172 -5.63 -6.38 -7.24
CA GLY A 172 -6.53 -7.50 -7.52
C GLY A 172 -7.87 -7.48 -6.78
N ILE A 173 -8.09 -6.59 -5.84
CA ILE A 173 -9.40 -6.43 -5.18
C ILE A 173 -10.29 -5.55 -6.08
N ARG A 174 -11.32 -6.15 -6.64
CA ARG A 174 -12.22 -5.52 -7.62
C ARG A 174 -13.68 -5.61 -7.26
N THR A 175 -14.07 -6.64 -6.52
CA THR A 175 -15.45 -6.96 -6.20
C THR A 175 -15.64 -7.21 -4.70
N PRO A 176 -16.87 -7.08 -4.17
CA PRO A 176 -17.18 -7.49 -2.81
C PRO A 176 -16.82 -8.96 -2.50
N ALA A 177 -16.87 -9.84 -3.50
CA ALA A 177 -16.48 -11.24 -3.33
C ALA A 177 -14.97 -11.38 -3.05
N ASP A 178 -14.12 -10.53 -3.64
CA ASP A 178 -12.69 -10.51 -3.36
C ASP A 178 -12.42 -10.07 -1.91
N VAL A 179 -13.18 -9.08 -1.43
CA VAL A 179 -13.10 -8.63 -0.04
C VAL A 179 -13.50 -9.78 0.91
N VAL A 180 -14.62 -10.43 0.67
CA VAL A 180 -15.09 -11.59 1.47
C VAL A 180 -14.05 -12.72 1.46
N LEU A 181 -13.43 -12.99 0.32
CA LEU A 181 -12.36 -13.99 0.22
C LEU A 181 -11.18 -13.63 1.14
N MET A 182 -10.69 -12.38 1.12
CA MET A 182 -9.59 -11.95 1.99
C MET A 182 -9.97 -12.02 3.46
N LEU A 183 -11.17 -11.57 3.82
CA LEU A 183 -11.68 -11.63 5.19
C LEU A 183 -11.77 -13.07 5.71
N SER A 184 -12.13 -14.04 4.87
CA SER A 184 -12.17 -15.47 5.22
C SER A 184 -10.77 -16.03 5.55
N HIS A 185 -9.72 -15.36 5.08
CA HIS A 185 -8.31 -15.65 5.40
C HIS A 185 -7.72 -14.73 6.48
N HIS A 186 -8.58 -14.02 7.25
CA HIS A 186 -8.18 -13.09 8.32
C HIS A 186 -7.33 -11.91 7.86
N ILE A 187 -7.54 -11.46 6.62
CA ILE A 187 -6.89 -10.28 6.04
C ILE A 187 -7.91 -9.15 6.03
N TYR A 188 -7.63 -8.07 6.77
CA TYR A 188 -8.57 -6.98 7.04
C TYR A 188 -8.09 -5.62 6.53
N THR A 189 -6.91 -5.56 5.92
CA THR A 189 -6.30 -4.32 5.43
C THR A 189 -6.01 -4.43 3.95
N PHE A 190 -6.43 -3.41 3.19
CA PHE A 190 -6.43 -3.40 1.73
C PHE A 190 -5.78 -2.13 1.21
N LEU A 191 -4.92 -2.23 0.21
CA LEU A 191 -4.44 -1.12 -0.58
C LEU A 191 -5.01 -1.24 -2.00
N ILE A 192 -5.96 -0.37 -2.34
CA ILE A 192 -6.72 -0.41 -3.59
C ILE A 192 -6.60 0.94 -4.29
N GLY A 193 -6.14 0.94 -5.53
CA GLY A 193 -6.04 2.16 -6.33
C GLY A 193 -6.82 2.05 -7.65
N GLU A 194 -6.43 1.12 -8.52
CA GLU A 194 -6.93 1.00 -9.89
C GLU A 194 -8.47 0.92 -9.97
N THR A 195 -9.08 0.11 -9.10
CA THR A 195 -10.53 -0.10 -9.07
C THR A 195 -11.31 1.20 -8.84
N PHE A 196 -10.82 2.05 -7.94
CA PHE A 196 -11.51 3.28 -7.57
C PHE A 196 -11.20 4.43 -8.54
N MET A 197 -9.97 4.50 -9.04
CA MET A 197 -9.54 5.56 -9.96
C MET A 197 -10.25 5.49 -11.34
N CYS A 198 -10.85 4.36 -11.68
CA CYS A 198 -11.66 4.20 -12.87
C CYS A 198 -13.15 4.56 -12.65
N ALA A 199 -13.57 4.80 -11.40
CA ALA A 199 -14.94 5.16 -11.07
C ALA A 199 -15.19 6.68 -11.19
N PRO A 200 -16.41 7.11 -11.49
CA PRO A 200 -16.76 8.53 -11.52
C PRO A 200 -16.56 9.26 -10.18
N ASP A 201 -16.79 8.57 -9.08
CA ASP A 201 -16.47 9.02 -7.72
C ASP A 201 -15.73 7.89 -6.97
N PRO A 202 -14.42 8.07 -6.71
CA PRO A 202 -13.60 7.03 -6.09
C PRO A 202 -14.00 6.73 -4.64
N GLY A 203 -14.51 7.70 -3.89
CA GLY A 203 -14.96 7.48 -2.51
C GLY A 203 -16.27 6.70 -2.45
N VAL A 204 -17.22 6.99 -3.33
CA VAL A 204 -18.46 6.20 -3.44
C VAL A 204 -18.12 4.76 -3.83
N ALA A 205 -17.24 4.56 -4.79
CA ALA A 205 -16.80 3.21 -5.18
C ALA A 205 -16.11 2.45 -4.03
N LEU A 206 -15.37 3.14 -3.18
CA LEU A 206 -14.82 2.58 -1.94
C LEU A 206 -15.95 2.11 -1.01
N ALA A 207 -16.92 2.97 -0.70
CA ALA A 207 -18.04 2.64 0.17
C ALA A 207 -18.81 1.42 -0.36
N ASP A 208 -19.13 1.42 -1.66
CA ASP A 208 -19.89 0.34 -2.31
C ASP A 208 -19.17 -1.00 -2.24
N LEU A 209 -17.84 -1.01 -2.42
CA LEU A 209 -17.04 -2.24 -2.35
C LEU A 209 -17.15 -2.94 -0.99
N PHE A 210 -17.25 -2.18 0.11
CA PHE A 210 -17.27 -2.71 1.47
C PHE A 210 -18.67 -2.83 2.07
N THR A 211 -19.70 -2.17 1.52
CA THR A 211 -21.08 -2.15 2.06
C THR A 211 -21.71 -3.55 2.12
N THR A 212 -21.49 -4.40 1.13
CA THR A 212 -22.04 -5.74 1.07
C THR A 212 -21.58 -6.62 2.24
N HIS A 213 -20.35 -6.42 2.72
CA HIS A 213 -19.83 -7.14 3.87
C HIS A 213 -20.48 -6.70 5.18
N LEU A 214 -20.70 -5.40 5.37
CA LEU A 214 -21.37 -4.87 6.58
C LEU A 214 -22.79 -5.41 6.71
N ALA A 215 -23.54 -5.53 5.61
CA ALA A 215 -24.87 -6.11 5.60
C ALA A 215 -24.87 -7.60 5.97
N GLN A 216 -23.90 -8.39 5.50
CA GLN A 216 -23.78 -9.81 5.83
C GLN A 216 -23.37 -10.04 7.29
N THR A 217 -22.52 -9.21 7.85
CA THR A 217 -22.11 -9.29 9.26
C THR A 217 -23.25 -8.91 10.20
N ALA A 218 -24.08 -7.94 9.85
CA ALA A 218 -25.27 -7.57 10.60
C ALA A 218 -26.32 -8.72 10.64
N ILE A 219 -26.56 -9.38 9.50
CA ILE A 219 -27.48 -10.51 9.41
C ILE A 219 -27.00 -11.71 10.25
N SER A 220 -25.69 -11.97 10.30
CA SER A 220 -25.14 -13.06 11.12
C SER A 220 -25.18 -12.76 12.62
N ALA A 221 -25.08 -11.50 13.02
CA ALA A 221 -25.22 -11.09 14.42
C ALA A 221 -26.64 -11.24 14.93
N ASP A 222 -27.64 -10.92 14.13
CA ASP A 222 -29.07 -11.10 14.48
C ASP A 222 -29.49 -12.59 14.59
N GLN A 223 -28.73 -13.51 13.98
CA GLN A 223 -28.99 -14.95 14.08
C GLN A 223 -28.38 -15.61 15.33
N ILE A 224 -27.49 -14.94 16.05
CA ILE A 224 -26.83 -15.47 17.26
C ILE A 224 -27.63 -15.17 18.55
N GLU A 225 -28.59 -14.23 18.51
CA GLU A 225 -29.42 -13.88 19.69
C GLU A 225 -30.67 -14.76 19.91
N ILE A 226 -30.89 -15.82 19.13
CA ILE A 226 -32.02 -16.74 19.33
C ILE A 226 -31.49 -18.17 19.45
N SER A 227 -30.89 -18.49 20.58
CA SER A 227 -30.72 -19.88 21.03
C SER A 227 -30.51 -19.94 22.54
#